data_76362e383504e787b7060b7f95a571a2
#
_entry.id   76362e383504e787b7060b7f95a571a2
#
_cell.length_a   1.000
_cell.length_b   1.000
_cell.length_c   1.000
_cell.angle_alpha   90.00
_cell.angle_beta   90.00
_cell.angle_gamma   90.00
#
_symmetry.space_group_name_H-M   'P 1'
#
loop_
_entity.id
_entity.type
_entity.pdbx_description
1 polymer ?
#
loop_
_entity_poly.entity_id
_entity_poly.type
_entity_poly.pdbx_seq_one_letter_code
_entity_poly.pdbx_strand_id
1 'polypeptide(L)'
;MKTKLVRYPEDLAQHIESQDIARALHTLFLETLMDAERRVYAEENHDLSNGYRPRRVRYEGHILQLRTVRTRNKGFYPKLLHILRGGGGTVPKLEAVCYLPASEIGGIQRYVSMVYKELYSRKQIARLSATLQNLMEHWRGRSLSPHYERVILETLSLPLPHRAASAGWKLVAVLGQDVWSYGELLGVYGVREGVEGDALGFVENLRARGVRAVGAVASDGQRAMEEAVLRHFPRTI
;
A
#
# COMPACT_ATOMS: atom_id res chain seq x y z
N MET A 1 -15.63 -7.58 17.11
CA MET A 1 -15.31 -8.21 15.80
C MET A 1 -13.79 -8.19 15.65
N LYS A 2 -13.10 -9.33 15.71
CA LYS A 2 -11.64 -9.39 15.57
C LYS A 2 -11.30 -9.12 14.10
N THR A 3 -10.72 -7.97 13.81
CA THR A 3 -10.15 -7.66 12.51
C THR A 3 -9.05 -8.67 12.23
N LYS A 4 -9.27 -9.59 11.30
CA LYS A 4 -8.20 -10.48 10.84
C LYS A 4 -7.13 -9.59 10.21
N LEU A 5 -5.97 -9.52 10.87
CA LEU A 5 -4.75 -8.96 10.29
C LEU A 5 -4.59 -9.53 8.88
N VAL A 6 -4.44 -8.65 7.90
CA VAL A 6 -4.02 -9.03 6.56
C VAL A 6 -2.55 -9.46 6.69
N ARG A 7 -2.33 -10.76 6.95
CA ARG A 7 -0.99 -11.33 6.86
C ARG A 7 -0.63 -11.39 5.38
N TYR A 8 0.51 -10.84 5.04
CA TYR A 8 1.13 -11.05 3.74
C TYR A 8 1.41 -12.54 3.55
N PRO A 9 1.45 -13.03 2.30
CA PRO A 9 1.81 -14.41 2.04
C PRO A 9 3.13 -14.74 2.75
N GLU A 10 3.18 -15.87 3.40
CA GLU A 10 4.34 -16.35 4.17
C GLU A 10 5.64 -16.42 3.34
N ASP A 11 5.51 -16.40 2.00
CA ASP A 11 6.63 -16.46 1.06
C ASP A 11 7.42 -15.13 0.92
N LEU A 12 6.90 -13.99 1.39
CA LEU A 12 7.59 -12.68 1.35
C LEU A 12 8.69 -12.54 2.39
N ALA A 13 8.72 -13.43 3.38
CA ALA A 13 9.65 -13.33 4.52
C ALA A 13 11.07 -13.80 4.21
N GLN A 14 11.30 -14.60 3.18
CA GLN A 14 12.58 -15.31 3.06
C GLN A 14 13.64 -14.64 2.19
N HIS A 15 13.29 -13.80 1.21
CA HIS A 15 14.25 -13.02 0.40
C HIS A 15 13.54 -11.78 -0.14
N ILE A 16 13.68 -10.64 0.54
CA ILE A 16 13.15 -9.37 0.05
C ILE A 16 14.22 -8.74 -0.84
N GLU A 17 14.20 -9.05 -2.11
CA GLU A 17 14.82 -8.24 -3.15
C GLU A 17 13.89 -7.06 -3.47
N SER A 18 14.44 -5.95 -3.94
CA SER A 18 13.69 -4.72 -4.27
C SER A 18 12.47 -4.98 -5.18
N GLN A 19 12.59 -5.96 -6.07
CA GLN A 19 11.47 -6.38 -6.93
C GLN A 19 10.30 -7.02 -6.15
N ASP A 20 10.55 -7.63 -5.00
CA ASP A 20 9.51 -8.27 -4.19
C ASP A 20 8.69 -7.25 -3.40
N ILE A 21 9.29 -6.16 -2.96
CA ILE A 21 8.57 -5.06 -2.29
C ILE A 21 7.64 -4.35 -3.28
N ALA A 22 8.11 -4.03 -4.46
CA ALA A 22 7.28 -3.43 -5.51
C ALA A 22 6.10 -4.36 -5.85
N ARG A 23 6.34 -5.66 -5.97
CA ARG A 23 5.31 -6.67 -6.20
C ARG A 23 4.29 -6.74 -5.07
N ALA A 24 4.75 -6.68 -3.82
CA ALA A 24 3.89 -6.66 -2.64
C ALA A 24 2.99 -5.42 -2.61
N LEU A 25 3.55 -4.25 -2.94
CA LEU A 25 2.80 -3.00 -3.05
C LEU A 25 1.77 -3.03 -4.17
N HIS A 26 2.13 -3.52 -5.35
CA HIS A 26 1.18 -3.70 -6.45
C HIS A 26 0.04 -4.64 -6.04
N THR A 27 0.36 -5.75 -5.39
CA THR A 27 -0.63 -6.71 -4.89
C THR A 27 -1.58 -6.06 -3.90
N LEU A 28 -1.03 -5.37 -2.88
CA LEU A 28 -1.81 -4.66 -1.87
C LEU A 28 -2.74 -3.63 -2.51
N PHE A 29 -2.20 -2.84 -3.43
CA PHE A 29 -2.94 -1.77 -4.07
C PHE A 29 -4.09 -2.30 -4.95
N LEU A 30 -3.83 -3.30 -5.78
CA LEU A 30 -4.85 -3.92 -6.63
C LEU A 30 -5.93 -4.64 -5.80
N GLU A 31 -5.56 -5.32 -4.72
CA GLU A 31 -6.51 -5.94 -3.79
C GLU A 31 -7.36 -4.90 -3.08
N THR A 32 -6.78 -3.76 -2.68
CA THR A 32 -7.51 -2.65 -2.04
C THR A 32 -8.49 -1.99 -2.99
N LEU A 33 -8.12 -1.80 -4.27
CA LEU A 33 -9.03 -1.32 -5.31
C LEU A 33 -10.22 -2.27 -5.50
N MET A 34 -9.98 -3.57 -5.61
CA MET A 34 -11.05 -4.56 -5.73
C MET A 34 -11.96 -4.59 -4.50
N ASP A 35 -11.40 -4.40 -3.31
CA ASP A 35 -12.20 -4.33 -2.07
C ASP A 35 -13.06 -3.07 -2.03
N ALA A 36 -12.56 -1.94 -2.51
CA ALA A 36 -13.34 -0.72 -2.67
C ALA A 36 -14.51 -0.93 -3.65
N GLU A 37 -14.26 -1.55 -4.82
CA GLU A 37 -15.31 -1.90 -5.78
C GLU A 37 -16.40 -2.79 -5.14
N ARG A 38 -15.98 -3.84 -4.40
CA ARG A 38 -16.92 -4.73 -3.72
C ARG A 38 -17.78 -4.00 -2.69
N ARG A 39 -17.19 -3.10 -1.90
CA ARG A 39 -17.94 -2.35 -0.88
C ARG A 39 -19.00 -1.46 -1.49
N VAL A 40 -18.63 -0.71 -2.54
CA VAL A 40 -19.58 0.13 -3.27
C VAL A 40 -20.70 -0.71 -3.89
N TYR A 41 -20.37 -1.84 -4.51
CA TYR A 41 -21.35 -2.76 -5.07
C TYR A 41 -22.27 -3.35 -3.99
N ALA A 42 -21.72 -3.81 -2.88
CA ALA A 42 -22.47 -4.44 -1.79
C ALA A 42 -23.48 -3.49 -1.15
N GLU A 43 -23.09 -2.22 -0.98
CA GLU A 43 -24.01 -1.18 -0.50
C GLU A 43 -25.16 -0.91 -1.49
N GLU A 44 -24.86 -0.83 -2.79
CA GLU A 44 -25.85 -0.55 -3.83
C GLU A 44 -26.82 -1.72 -4.05
N ASN A 45 -26.39 -2.95 -3.83
CA ASN A 45 -27.16 -4.17 -4.11
C ASN A 45 -27.60 -4.94 -2.86
N HIS A 46 -27.40 -4.38 -1.67
CA HIS A 46 -27.70 -5.03 -0.39
C HIS A 46 -27.10 -6.44 -0.27
N ASP A 47 -25.88 -6.61 -0.81
CA ASP A 47 -25.16 -7.87 -0.82
C ASP A 47 -24.11 -7.91 0.30
N LEU A 48 -23.64 -9.10 0.64
CA LEU A 48 -22.66 -9.32 1.70
C LEU A 48 -21.36 -9.89 1.15
N SER A 49 -20.27 -9.56 1.84
CA SER A 49 -18.96 -10.15 1.56
C SER A 49 -18.97 -11.67 1.71
N ASN A 50 -18.30 -12.39 0.80
CA ASN A 50 -18.16 -13.85 0.82
C ASN A 50 -16.68 -14.28 0.68
N GLY A 51 -15.79 -13.60 1.37
CA GLY A 51 -14.37 -13.93 1.39
C GLY A 51 -13.63 -13.64 0.07
N TYR A 52 -12.60 -14.43 -0.19
CA TYR A 52 -11.66 -14.21 -1.28
C TYR A 52 -11.45 -15.49 -2.09
N ARG A 53 -11.01 -15.31 -3.35
CA ARG A 53 -10.58 -16.41 -4.23
C ARG A 53 -9.20 -16.06 -4.81
N PRO A 54 -8.21 -16.96 -4.73
CA PRO A 54 -6.91 -16.72 -5.35
C PRO A 54 -7.03 -16.65 -6.87
N ARG A 55 -6.29 -15.73 -7.48
CA ARG A 55 -6.23 -15.55 -8.93
C ARG A 55 -4.87 -15.06 -9.37
N ARG A 56 -4.34 -15.64 -10.44
CA ARG A 56 -3.12 -15.16 -11.08
C ARG A 56 -3.47 -14.10 -12.13
N VAL A 57 -2.76 -12.99 -12.08
CA VAL A 57 -2.92 -11.86 -13.01
C VAL A 57 -1.53 -11.42 -13.46
N ARG A 58 -1.37 -11.13 -14.74
CA ARG A 58 -0.14 -10.49 -15.25
C ARG A 58 -0.29 -8.98 -15.09
N TYR A 59 0.66 -8.36 -14.39
CA TYR A 59 0.73 -6.92 -14.20
C TYR A 59 2.18 -6.47 -14.22
N GLU A 60 2.51 -5.45 -15.01
CA GLU A 60 3.87 -4.87 -15.14
C GLU A 60 4.97 -5.92 -15.43
N GLY A 61 4.67 -6.91 -16.26
CA GLY A 61 5.62 -7.98 -16.59
C GLY A 61 5.70 -9.10 -15.56
N HIS A 62 5.10 -8.94 -14.39
CA HIS A 62 5.08 -9.93 -13.31
C HIS A 62 3.78 -10.71 -13.25
N ILE A 63 3.84 -11.93 -12.73
CA ILE A 63 2.64 -12.70 -12.37
C ILE A 63 2.36 -12.45 -10.89
N LEU A 64 1.25 -11.76 -10.61
CA LEU A 64 0.78 -11.52 -9.25
C LEU A 64 -0.25 -12.57 -8.85
N GLN A 65 -0.21 -13.02 -7.59
CA GLN A 65 -1.26 -13.82 -6.98
C GLN A 65 -2.16 -12.89 -6.17
N LEU A 66 -3.32 -12.54 -6.73
CA LEU A 66 -4.29 -11.66 -6.09
C LEU A 66 -5.36 -12.44 -5.37
N ARG A 67 -5.79 -11.95 -4.21
CA ARG A 67 -7.01 -12.38 -3.52
C ARG A 67 -8.20 -11.61 -4.06
N THR A 68 -8.90 -12.21 -5.01
CA THR A 68 -10.09 -11.61 -5.61
C THR A 68 -11.26 -11.66 -4.65
N VAL A 69 -11.85 -10.52 -4.37
CA VAL A 69 -13.02 -10.35 -3.50
C VAL A 69 -14.29 -10.94 -4.10
N ARG A 70 -15.20 -11.43 -3.25
CA ARG A 70 -16.47 -12.06 -3.63
C ARG A 70 -17.62 -11.53 -2.80
N THR A 71 -18.84 -11.63 -3.34
CA THR A 71 -20.09 -11.41 -2.63
C THR A 71 -20.92 -12.71 -2.55
N ARG A 72 -21.90 -12.75 -1.63
CA ARG A 72 -22.73 -13.95 -1.42
C ARG A 72 -23.61 -14.27 -2.61
N ASN A 73 -24.22 -13.28 -3.21
CA ASN A 73 -25.15 -13.46 -4.34
C ASN A 73 -24.44 -13.73 -5.68
N LYS A 74 -23.09 -13.79 -5.68
CA LYS A 74 -22.24 -14.09 -6.86
C LYS A 74 -22.43 -13.11 -8.05
N GLY A 75 -23.17 -12.02 -7.89
CA GLY A 75 -23.39 -11.01 -8.93
C GLY A 75 -22.23 -10.05 -9.14
N PHE A 76 -21.32 -9.99 -8.19
CA PHE A 76 -20.18 -9.09 -8.24
C PHE A 76 -18.98 -9.71 -8.96
N TYR A 77 -18.42 -8.93 -9.89
CA TYR A 77 -17.12 -9.20 -10.51
C TYR A 77 -16.31 -7.90 -10.57
N PRO A 78 -15.08 -7.85 -10.00
CA PRO A 78 -14.27 -6.64 -10.02
C PRO A 78 -13.99 -6.17 -11.45
N LYS A 79 -14.36 -4.94 -11.77
CA LYS A 79 -14.08 -4.34 -13.09
C LYS A 79 -12.59 -4.14 -13.32
N LEU A 80 -11.82 -3.96 -12.24
CA LEU A 80 -10.37 -3.96 -12.29
C LEU A 80 -9.80 -5.22 -12.99
N LEU A 81 -10.36 -6.40 -12.69
CA LEU A 81 -9.93 -7.64 -13.35
C LEU A 81 -10.27 -7.66 -14.84
N HIS A 82 -11.34 -7.00 -15.25
CA HIS A 82 -11.67 -6.83 -16.65
C HIS A 82 -10.64 -5.94 -17.35
N ILE A 83 -10.27 -4.82 -16.72
CA ILE A 83 -9.22 -3.91 -17.24
C ILE A 83 -7.89 -4.66 -17.36
N LEU A 84 -7.47 -5.38 -16.34
CA LEU A 84 -6.20 -6.12 -16.33
C LEU A 84 -6.15 -7.26 -17.35
N ARG A 85 -7.29 -7.80 -17.78
CA ARG A 85 -7.38 -8.88 -18.78
C ARG A 85 -7.52 -8.38 -20.21
N GLY A 86 -8.12 -7.23 -20.39
CA GLY A 86 -8.49 -6.72 -21.71
C GLY A 86 -7.33 -6.25 -22.58
N GLY A 87 -6.11 -6.26 -22.07
CA GLY A 87 -4.91 -5.83 -22.82
C GLY A 87 -4.92 -4.38 -23.30
N GLY A 88 -6.04 -3.67 -23.11
CA GLY A 88 -6.27 -2.32 -23.60
C GLY A 88 -6.35 -1.23 -22.54
N GLY A 89 -6.43 -1.59 -21.28
CA GLY A 89 -6.44 -0.65 -20.18
C GLY A 89 -5.13 -0.73 -19.41
N THR A 90 -4.28 0.26 -19.54
CA THR A 90 -3.15 0.42 -18.63
C THR A 90 -3.72 0.94 -17.32
N VAL A 91 -3.66 0.15 -16.26
CA VAL A 91 -3.81 0.72 -14.92
C VAL A 91 -2.66 1.70 -14.79
N PRO A 92 -2.91 3.02 -14.68
CA PRO A 92 -1.84 3.99 -14.67
C PRO A 92 -0.86 3.66 -13.55
N LYS A 93 0.44 3.72 -13.81
CA LYS A 93 1.52 3.55 -12.83
C LYS A 93 1.54 4.74 -11.85
N LEU A 94 0.44 4.97 -11.15
CA LEU A 94 0.27 6.10 -10.26
C LEU A 94 -0.09 5.63 -8.84
N GLU A 95 0.31 4.42 -8.47
CA GLU A 95 0.12 3.92 -7.10
C GLU A 95 0.78 4.85 -6.08
N ALA A 96 1.83 5.55 -6.50
CA ALA A 96 2.45 6.63 -5.73
C ALA A 96 1.44 7.66 -5.22
N VAL A 97 0.36 7.90 -5.98
CA VAL A 97 -0.76 8.79 -5.60
C VAL A 97 -1.37 8.41 -4.25
N CYS A 98 -1.36 7.14 -3.91
CA CYS A 98 -1.91 6.67 -2.64
C CYS A 98 -0.99 6.94 -1.45
N TYR A 99 0.27 7.29 -1.69
CA TYR A 99 1.30 7.41 -0.65
C TYR A 99 1.86 8.83 -0.48
N LEU A 100 1.59 9.72 -1.41
CA LEU A 100 1.99 11.13 -1.35
C LEU A 100 0.85 12.03 -0.83
N PRO A 101 1.15 13.22 -0.32
CA PRO A 101 0.13 14.21 0.04
C PRO A 101 -0.76 14.58 -1.15
N ALA A 102 -2.05 14.72 -0.93
CA ALA A 102 -3.03 15.04 -1.98
C ALA A 102 -2.70 16.36 -2.73
N SER A 103 -2.07 17.31 -2.06
CA SER A 103 -1.60 18.57 -2.64
C SER A 103 -0.60 18.39 -3.78
N GLU A 104 0.17 17.28 -3.76
CA GLU A 104 1.24 17.02 -4.73
C GLU A 104 0.75 16.30 -6.00
N ILE A 105 -0.42 15.65 -5.94
CA ILE A 105 -0.78 14.64 -6.94
C ILE A 105 -2.22 14.72 -7.48
N GLY A 106 -3.02 15.66 -6.99
CA GLY A 106 -4.43 15.78 -7.40
C GLY A 106 -5.35 14.69 -6.84
N GLY A 107 -4.83 13.86 -5.92
CA GLY A 107 -5.62 12.97 -5.08
C GLY A 107 -6.09 11.66 -5.72
N ILE A 108 -6.56 10.78 -4.86
CA ILE A 108 -7.10 9.45 -5.19
C ILE A 108 -8.24 9.53 -6.22
N GLN A 109 -9.10 10.55 -6.13
CA GLN A 109 -10.23 10.71 -7.05
C GLN A 109 -9.78 10.85 -8.51
N ARG A 110 -8.71 11.58 -8.78
CA ARG A 110 -8.16 11.71 -10.13
C ARG A 110 -7.66 10.37 -10.64
N TYR A 111 -6.96 9.61 -9.80
CA TYR A 111 -6.48 8.28 -10.14
C TYR A 111 -7.63 7.32 -10.47
N VAL A 112 -8.61 7.20 -9.56
CA VAL A 112 -9.80 6.36 -9.75
C VAL A 112 -10.55 6.76 -11.02
N SER A 113 -10.67 8.06 -11.29
CA SER A 113 -11.26 8.56 -12.53
C SER A 113 -10.52 8.09 -13.79
N MET A 114 -9.18 8.11 -13.75
CA MET A 114 -8.37 7.66 -14.90
C MET A 114 -8.55 6.16 -15.16
N VAL A 115 -8.65 5.35 -14.10
CA VAL A 115 -8.83 3.90 -14.22
C VAL A 115 -10.23 3.51 -14.67
N TYR A 116 -11.26 4.21 -14.17
CA TYR A 116 -12.62 3.70 -14.20
C TYR A 116 -13.64 4.56 -14.96
N LYS A 117 -13.25 5.71 -15.54
CA LYS A 117 -14.18 6.67 -16.19
C LYS A 117 -15.08 6.06 -17.26
N GLU A 118 -14.62 5.00 -17.94
CA GLU A 118 -15.38 4.32 -18.99
C GLU A 118 -16.31 3.21 -18.44
N LEU A 119 -16.15 2.85 -17.17
CA LEU A 119 -16.84 1.72 -16.54
C LEU A 119 -17.83 2.11 -15.46
N TYR A 120 -17.66 3.32 -14.90
CA TYR A 120 -18.46 3.83 -13.79
C TYR A 120 -18.93 5.25 -14.04
N SER A 121 -20.12 5.57 -13.55
CA SER A 121 -20.64 6.94 -13.50
C SER A 121 -19.80 7.84 -12.58
N ARG A 122 -19.89 9.16 -12.76
CA ARG A 122 -19.21 10.14 -11.88
C ARG A 122 -19.56 9.93 -10.40
N LYS A 123 -20.83 9.60 -10.10
CA LYS A 123 -21.27 9.34 -8.71
C LYS A 123 -20.59 8.09 -8.14
N GLN A 124 -20.48 7.03 -8.91
CA GLN A 124 -19.81 5.80 -8.49
C GLN A 124 -18.30 6.02 -8.33
N ILE A 125 -17.65 6.78 -9.23
CA ILE A 125 -16.24 7.16 -9.10
C ILE A 125 -15.99 7.92 -7.80
N ALA A 126 -16.85 8.88 -7.44
CA ALA A 126 -16.72 9.61 -6.19
C ALA A 126 -16.83 8.69 -4.96
N ARG A 127 -17.82 7.77 -4.95
CA ARG A 127 -17.99 6.77 -3.87
C ARG A 127 -16.80 5.82 -3.79
N LEU A 128 -16.34 5.31 -4.93
CA LEU A 128 -15.19 4.43 -5.02
C LEU A 128 -13.91 5.11 -4.49
N SER A 129 -13.72 6.38 -4.84
CA SER A 129 -12.59 7.18 -4.37
C SER A 129 -12.62 7.37 -2.86
N ALA A 130 -13.77 7.73 -2.29
CA ALA A 130 -13.93 7.87 -0.84
C ALA A 130 -13.70 6.54 -0.11
N THR A 131 -14.25 5.44 -0.64
CA THR A 131 -14.06 4.10 -0.07
C THR A 131 -12.60 3.67 -0.12
N LEU A 132 -11.91 3.90 -1.24
CA LEU A 132 -10.48 3.61 -1.38
C LEU A 132 -9.65 4.43 -0.40
N GLN A 133 -9.95 5.73 -0.26
CA GLN A 133 -9.27 6.60 0.69
C GLN A 133 -9.41 6.08 2.12
N ASN A 134 -10.62 5.74 2.55
CA ASN A 134 -10.88 5.18 3.87
C ASN A 134 -10.13 3.86 4.12
N LEU A 135 -10.06 2.98 3.12
CA LEU A 135 -9.30 1.73 3.20
C LEU A 135 -7.81 1.99 3.37
N MET A 136 -7.25 2.92 2.60
CA MET A 136 -5.83 3.31 2.68
C MET A 136 -5.50 3.96 4.03
N GLU A 137 -6.37 4.83 4.54
CA GLU A 137 -6.22 5.46 5.86
C GLU A 137 -6.27 4.42 6.97
N HIS A 138 -7.21 3.48 6.90
CA HIS A 138 -7.28 2.37 7.85
C HIS A 138 -6.01 1.51 7.84
N TRP A 139 -5.51 1.17 6.66
CA TRP A 139 -4.26 0.43 6.53
C TRP A 139 -3.06 1.20 7.11
N ARG A 140 -2.97 2.49 6.82
CA ARG A 140 -1.90 3.36 7.35
C ARG A 140 -1.95 3.55 8.85
N GLY A 141 -3.14 3.61 9.43
CA GLY A 141 -3.37 3.81 10.87
C GLY A 141 -3.41 2.52 11.69
N ARG A 142 -3.24 1.34 11.07
CA ARG A 142 -3.31 0.07 11.81
C ARG A 142 -2.22 -0.04 12.87
N SER A 143 -2.54 -0.72 13.96
CA SER A 143 -1.56 -1.04 15.02
C SER A 143 -0.47 -1.95 14.45
N LEU A 144 0.75 -1.72 14.92
CA LEU A 144 1.94 -2.48 14.57
C LEU A 144 2.44 -3.28 15.78
N SER A 145 3.35 -4.23 15.53
CA SER A 145 4.05 -4.91 16.62
C SER A 145 4.85 -3.91 17.45
N PRO A 146 4.90 -4.07 18.77
CA PRO A 146 5.71 -3.20 19.62
C PRO A 146 7.21 -3.38 19.41
N HIS A 147 7.64 -4.50 18.85
CA HIS A 147 9.04 -4.82 18.63
C HIS A 147 9.27 -5.38 17.22
N TYR A 148 10.32 -4.89 16.56
CA TYR A 148 10.88 -5.45 15.34
C TYR A 148 12.37 -5.69 15.52
N GLU A 149 12.82 -6.90 15.18
CA GLU A 149 14.24 -7.25 15.20
C GLU A 149 15.02 -6.42 14.17
N ARG A 150 14.39 -6.19 13.02
CA ARG A 150 14.97 -5.37 11.95
C ARG A 150 13.90 -4.51 11.28
N VAL A 151 14.26 -3.26 10.99
CA VAL A 151 13.52 -2.39 10.09
C VAL A 151 14.36 -2.14 8.84
N ILE A 152 13.77 -2.35 7.66
CA ILE A 152 14.42 -2.16 6.37
C ILE A 152 13.72 -0.99 5.66
N LEU A 153 14.52 -0.04 5.20
CA LEU A 153 14.08 1.14 4.46
C LEU A 153 14.55 1.00 3.02
N GLU A 154 13.62 0.93 2.08
CA GLU A 154 13.95 0.73 0.67
C GLU A 154 13.27 1.78 -0.21
N THR A 155 14.09 2.44 -1.03
CA THR A 155 13.59 3.43 -2.01
C THR A 155 12.87 2.73 -3.15
N LEU A 156 11.63 3.12 -3.38
CA LEU A 156 10.79 2.57 -4.44
C LEU A 156 11.02 3.31 -5.75
N SER A 157 11.40 2.58 -6.79
CA SER A 157 11.47 3.06 -8.16
C SER A 157 10.07 3.10 -8.81
N LEU A 158 9.10 3.78 -8.17
CA LEU A 158 7.78 3.99 -8.74
C LEU A 158 7.73 5.32 -9.50
N PRO A 159 7.01 5.37 -10.65
CA PRO A 159 6.82 6.62 -11.37
C PRO A 159 6.07 7.63 -10.49
N LEU A 160 6.67 8.78 -10.27
CA LEU A 160 6.04 9.89 -9.58
C LEU A 160 5.43 10.86 -10.58
N PRO A 161 4.32 11.54 -10.25
CA PRO A 161 3.84 12.69 -11.00
C PRO A 161 4.96 13.74 -11.14
N HIS A 162 5.05 14.37 -12.30
CA HIS A 162 6.12 15.33 -12.61
C HIS A 162 6.32 16.39 -11.50
N ARG A 163 5.23 16.95 -10.96
CA ARG A 163 5.30 17.93 -9.88
C ARG A 163 5.98 17.37 -8.62
N ALA A 164 5.65 16.15 -8.22
CA ALA A 164 6.24 15.51 -7.06
C ALA A 164 7.72 15.16 -7.30
N ALA A 165 8.04 14.63 -8.48
CA ALA A 165 9.42 14.35 -8.87
C ALA A 165 10.27 15.62 -8.88
N SER A 166 9.76 16.74 -9.44
CA SER A 166 10.44 18.03 -9.47
C SER A 166 10.61 18.66 -8.09
N ALA A 167 9.73 18.33 -7.14
CA ALA A 167 9.83 18.76 -5.74
C ALA A 167 10.78 17.85 -4.90
N GLY A 168 11.46 16.89 -5.51
CA GLY A 168 12.44 16.02 -4.87
C GLY A 168 11.83 14.91 -4.00
N TRP A 169 10.53 14.60 -4.18
CA TRP A 169 9.91 13.49 -3.47
C TRP A 169 10.49 12.15 -3.89
N LYS A 170 10.73 11.29 -2.91
CA LYS A 170 11.02 9.87 -3.05
C LYS A 170 10.00 9.07 -2.25
N LEU A 171 9.72 7.86 -2.67
CA LEU A 171 8.92 6.93 -1.88
C LEU A 171 9.84 5.90 -1.24
N VAL A 172 9.64 5.69 0.05
CA VAL A 172 10.39 4.71 0.84
C VAL A 172 9.41 3.71 1.42
N ALA A 173 9.57 2.44 1.08
CA ALA A 173 8.91 1.34 1.75
C ALA A 173 9.61 1.02 3.05
N VAL A 174 8.85 0.77 4.08
CA VAL A 174 9.34 0.41 5.40
C VAL A 174 8.85 -0.99 5.76
N LEU A 175 9.77 -1.91 5.92
CA LEU A 175 9.52 -3.29 6.29
C LEU A 175 9.99 -3.53 7.72
N GLY A 176 9.19 -4.22 8.50
CA GLY A 176 9.57 -4.74 9.80
C GLY A 176 9.74 -6.25 9.74
N GLN A 177 10.79 -6.77 10.34
CA GLN A 177 11.00 -8.20 10.51
C GLN A 177 11.01 -8.55 11.98
N ASP A 178 10.32 -9.63 12.34
CA ASP A 178 10.38 -10.18 13.68
C ASP A 178 11.59 -11.12 13.86
N VAL A 179 11.71 -11.73 15.05
CA VAL A 179 12.79 -12.68 15.40
C VAL A 179 12.78 -13.94 14.50
N TRP A 180 11.66 -14.23 13.86
CA TRP A 180 11.51 -15.36 12.94
C TRP A 180 11.74 -14.99 11.50
N SER A 181 12.22 -13.76 11.24
CA SER A 181 12.38 -13.19 9.90
C SER A 181 11.09 -13.05 9.08
N TYR A 182 9.93 -13.08 9.73
CA TYR A 182 8.68 -12.75 9.06
C TYR A 182 8.64 -11.25 8.78
N GLY A 183 8.49 -10.91 7.52
CA GLY A 183 8.42 -9.52 7.06
C GLY A 183 7.00 -8.98 7.06
N GLU A 184 6.83 -7.74 7.54
CA GLU A 184 5.60 -6.97 7.45
C GLU A 184 5.88 -5.61 6.80
N LEU A 185 5.09 -5.22 5.80
CA LEU A 185 5.15 -3.86 5.26
C LEU A 185 4.53 -2.89 6.26
N LEU A 186 5.35 -2.13 6.98
CA LEU A 186 4.90 -1.17 7.99
C LEU A 186 4.23 0.04 7.37
N GLY A 187 4.74 0.50 6.24
CA GLY A 187 4.19 1.63 5.51
C GLY A 187 4.98 1.98 4.26
N VAL A 188 4.45 2.96 3.54
CA VAL A 188 5.16 3.66 2.46
C VAL A 188 5.08 5.14 2.76
N TYR A 189 6.22 5.80 2.74
CA TYR A 189 6.37 7.20 3.11
C TYR A 189 6.94 8.00 1.97
N GLY A 190 6.33 9.16 1.69
CA GLY A 190 6.94 10.18 0.87
C GLY A 190 7.96 10.94 1.69
N VAL A 191 9.18 11.05 1.20
CA VAL A 191 10.25 11.79 1.85
C VAL A 191 11.00 12.64 0.84
N ARG A 192 11.59 13.73 1.30
CA ARG A 192 12.48 14.59 0.49
C ARG A 192 13.86 14.58 1.10
N GLU A 193 14.85 14.50 0.25
CA GLU A 193 16.25 14.51 0.68
C GLU A 193 16.59 15.82 1.38
N GLY A 194 17.24 15.72 2.54
CA GLY A 194 17.63 16.90 3.33
C GLY A 194 16.50 17.57 4.14
N VAL A 195 15.27 17.04 4.11
CA VAL A 195 14.16 17.55 4.91
C VAL A 195 13.98 16.67 6.15
N GLU A 196 14.61 17.09 7.26
CA GLU A 196 14.55 16.35 8.54
C GLU A 196 13.13 16.08 9.05
N GLY A 197 12.21 17.02 8.81
CA GLY A 197 10.81 16.86 9.23
C GLY A 197 10.10 15.65 8.61
N ASP A 198 10.49 15.24 7.41
CA ASP A 198 9.89 14.07 6.75
C ASP A 198 10.35 12.77 7.46
N ALA A 199 11.63 12.69 7.87
CA ALA A 199 12.17 11.57 8.63
C ALA A 199 11.61 11.50 10.05
N LEU A 200 11.41 12.64 10.71
CA LEU A 200 10.80 12.71 12.03
C LEU A 200 9.34 12.28 11.99
N GLY A 201 8.55 12.76 11.02
CA GLY A 201 7.16 12.39 10.84
C GLY A 201 6.97 10.88 10.60
N PHE A 202 7.91 10.23 9.92
CA PHE A 202 7.94 8.77 9.76
C PHE A 202 8.08 8.05 11.10
N VAL A 203 9.05 8.43 11.93
CA VAL A 203 9.29 7.82 13.25
C VAL A 203 8.10 8.04 14.19
N GLU A 204 7.55 9.25 14.21
CA GLU A 204 6.36 9.57 15.01
C GLU A 204 5.16 8.71 14.62
N ASN A 205 4.98 8.49 13.32
CA ASN A 205 3.92 7.60 12.82
C ASN A 205 4.12 6.15 13.31
N LEU A 206 5.33 5.59 13.24
CA LEU A 206 5.61 4.25 13.76
C LEU A 206 5.30 4.16 15.26
N ARG A 207 5.73 5.16 16.04
CA ARG A 207 5.47 5.21 17.50
C ARG A 207 3.99 5.31 17.82
N ALA A 208 3.26 6.16 17.12
CA ALA A 208 1.82 6.33 17.30
C ALA A 208 1.06 5.02 17.00
N ARG A 209 1.56 4.21 16.08
CA ARG A 209 1.00 2.90 15.70
C ARG A 209 1.45 1.75 16.60
N GLY A 210 2.27 2.01 17.63
CA GLY A 210 2.59 1.05 18.67
C GLY A 210 4.02 0.54 18.70
N VAL A 211 4.87 0.88 17.73
CA VAL A 211 6.29 0.47 17.75
C VAL A 211 6.99 1.10 18.93
N ARG A 212 7.72 0.30 19.70
CA ARG A 212 8.45 0.70 20.92
C ARG A 212 9.95 0.46 20.82
N ALA A 213 10.36 -0.60 20.12
CA ALA A 213 11.76 -0.96 19.99
C ALA A 213 12.08 -1.51 18.60
N VAL A 214 13.30 -1.23 18.13
CA VAL A 214 13.86 -1.70 16.88
C VAL A 214 15.29 -2.20 17.14
N GLY A 215 15.58 -3.48 16.88
CA GLY A 215 16.88 -4.10 17.08
C GLY A 215 17.93 -3.57 16.13
N ALA A 216 17.63 -3.53 14.85
CA ALA A 216 18.52 -3.02 13.82
C ALA A 216 17.74 -2.27 12.72
N VAL A 217 18.43 -1.36 12.03
CA VAL A 217 17.92 -0.70 10.82
C VAL A 217 18.90 -0.91 9.66
N ALA A 218 18.36 -1.14 8.48
CA ALA A 218 19.10 -1.20 7.23
C ALA A 218 18.43 -0.30 6.19
N SER A 219 19.20 0.37 5.36
CA SER A 219 18.67 1.23 4.29
C SER A 219 19.52 1.17 3.03
N ASP A 220 18.92 1.55 1.92
CA ASP A 220 19.56 1.73 0.62
C ASP A 220 20.11 3.17 0.42
N GLY A 221 20.47 3.84 1.52
CA GLY A 221 20.99 5.21 1.51
C GLY A 221 20.05 6.25 2.10
N GLN A 222 18.96 5.84 2.78
CA GLN A 222 18.03 6.74 3.47
C GLN A 222 18.58 7.18 4.84
N ARG A 223 19.76 7.82 4.87
CA ARG A 223 20.50 8.15 6.10
C ARG A 223 19.68 8.91 7.12
N ALA A 224 18.92 9.93 6.71
CA ALA A 224 18.13 10.73 7.64
C ALA A 224 17.04 9.90 8.35
N MET A 225 16.39 8.97 7.64
CA MET A 225 15.42 8.04 8.23
C MET A 225 16.09 7.02 9.12
N GLU A 226 17.24 6.49 8.70
CA GLU A 226 18.04 5.54 9.48
C GLU A 226 18.48 6.15 10.82
N GLU A 227 19.06 7.35 10.79
CA GLU A 227 19.45 8.11 11.99
C GLU A 227 18.24 8.42 12.89
N ALA A 228 17.09 8.76 12.31
CA ALA A 228 15.86 9.00 13.05
C ALA A 228 15.40 7.73 13.78
N VAL A 229 15.46 6.54 13.14
CA VAL A 229 15.14 5.27 13.80
C VAL A 229 16.10 5.01 14.96
N LEU A 230 17.42 5.10 14.72
CA LEU A 230 18.44 4.83 15.74
C LEU A 230 18.36 5.79 16.94
N ARG A 231 17.94 7.03 16.71
CA ARG A 231 17.80 8.06 17.75
C ARG A 231 16.55 7.87 18.61
N HIS A 232 15.46 7.39 18.04
CA HIS A 232 14.15 7.39 18.70
C HIS A 232 13.66 6.02 19.17
N PHE A 233 14.27 4.94 18.71
CA PHE A 233 13.95 3.60 19.18
C PHE A 233 15.13 2.99 19.94
N PRO A 234 14.93 2.61 21.22
CA PRO A 234 15.96 1.89 21.95
C PRO A 234 16.24 0.56 21.25
N ARG A 235 17.50 0.17 21.21
CA ARG A 235 17.89 -1.17 20.80
C ARG A 235 17.47 -2.13 21.90
N THR A 236 16.72 -3.15 21.55
CA THR A 236 16.52 -4.29 22.43
C THR A 236 17.75 -5.19 22.29
N ILE A 237 18.42 -5.42 23.39
CA ILE A 237 19.56 -6.34 23.50
C ILE A 237 19.01 -7.77 23.59
#